data_24cdb2e3a1776d041a254169a346993e
#
_entry.id   24cdb2e3a1776d041a254169a346993e
#
_cell.length_a   1.000
_cell.length_b   1.000
_cell.length_c   1.000
_cell.angle_alpha   90.00
_cell.angle_beta   90.00
_cell.angle_gamma   90.00
#
_symmetry.space_group_name_H-M   'P 1'
#
loop_
_entity.id
_entity.type
_entity.pdbx_description
1 polymer ?
#
loop_
_entity_poly.entity_id
_entity_poly.type
_entity_poly.pdbx_seq_one_letter_code
_entity_poly.pdbx_strand_id
1 'polypeptide(L)'
;MKTAIIDASTSGNNVILSGIPGKRFRVYAYILFSAQNNYFIWKSGATALSGEMHMGASSSAAIHLGDNWPSGGMPVLQTGVGEDLILYLHGAHKVGGHLTYGEVLA
;
A
#
# COMPACT_ATOMS: atom_id res chain seq x y z
N MET A 1 -0.25 -16.18 2.37
CA MET A 1 -0.58 -14.90 1.70
C MET A 1 -1.83 -14.35 2.30
N LYS A 2 -1.86 -13.07 2.58
CA LYS A 2 -2.99 -12.42 3.25
C LYS A 2 -3.52 -11.29 2.39
N THR A 3 -4.77 -10.92 2.63
CA THR A 3 -5.42 -9.78 1.97
C THR A 3 -5.84 -8.77 3.03
N ALA A 4 -5.63 -7.49 2.74
CA ALA A 4 -6.07 -6.41 3.61
C ALA A 4 -6.94 -5.44 2.82
N ILE A 5 -7.93 -4.87 3.50
CA ILE A 5 -8.80 -3.85 2.93
C ILE A 5 -8.08 -2.50 3.02
N ILE A 6 -8.16 -1.73 1.93
CA ILE A 6 -7.71 -0.34 1.91
C ILE A 6 -8.97 0.53 2.00
N ASP A 7 -9.04 1.33 3.05
CA ASP A 7 -10.15 2.28 3.24
C ASP A 7 -9.55 3.51 3.93
N ALA A 8 -9.15 4.47 3.13
CA ALA A 8 -8.43 5.64 3.58
C ALA A 8 -9.16 6.89 3.14
N SER A 9 -9.31 7.86 4.03
CA SER A 9 -10.03 9.10 3.73
C SER A 9 -9.45 10.31 4.45
N THR A 10 -8.39 10.13 5.20
CA THR A 10 -7.76 11.21 5.97
C THR A 10 -6.60 11.80 5.18
N SER A 11 -6.54 13.12 5.09
CA SER A 11 -5.35 13.79 4.54
C SER A 11 -4.16 13.48 5.44
N GLY A 12 -3.05 13.09 4.83
CA GLY A 12 -1.87 12.65 5.56
C GLY A 12 -1.77 11.14 5.62
N ASN A 13 -1.17 10.62 6.68
CA ASN A 13 -0.86 9.20 6.82
C ASN A 13 -2.07 8.38 7.24
N ASN A 14 -2.33 7.30 6.50
CA ASN A 14 -3.35 6.32 6.85
C ASN A 14 -2.65 4.96 7.03
N VAL A 15 -2.73 4.38 8.21
CA VAL A 15 -2.10 3.09 8.48
C VAL A 15 -2.93 1.98 7.86
N ILE A 16 -2.35 1.25 6.93
CA ILE A 16 -3.01 0.12 6.27
C ILE A 16 -2.67 -1.19 6.98
N LEU A 17 -1.41 -1.37 7.35
CA LEU A 17 -0.96 -2.52 8.12
C LEU A 17 -0.10 -2.01 9.27
N SER A 18 -0.46 -2.41 10.49
CA SER A 18 0.32 -2.05 11.68
C SER A 18 1.56 -2.92 11.77
N GLY A 19 2.69 -2.28 12.07
CA GLY A 19 3.97 -2.98 12.15
C GLY A 19 3.99 -4.08 13.20
N ILE A 20 4.73 -5.14 12.92
CA ILE A 20 4.90 -6.28 13.82
C ILE A 20 6.39 -6.38 14.14
N PRO A 21 6.78 -6.33 15.43
CA PRO A 21 8.20 -6.42 15.79
C PRO A 21 8.87 -7.67 15.20
N GLY A 22 10.05 -7.48 14.63
CA GLY A 22 10.82 -8.56 14.02
C GLY A 22 10.34 -9.02 12.66
N LYS A 23 9.33 -8.40 12.11
CA LYS A 23 8.78 -8.76 10.79
C LYS A 23 8.69 -7.56 9.88
N ARG A 24 8.61 -7.84 8.60
CA ARG A 24 8.32 -6.83 7.59
C ARG A 24 7.21 -7.32 6.68
N PHE A 25 6.54 -6.39 6.02
CA PHE A 25 5.50 -6.71 5.05
C PHE A 25 6.05 -6.67 3.63
N ARG A 26 5.63 -7.62 2.83
CA ARG A 26 5.87 -7.62 1.38
C ARG A 26 4.53 -7.57 0.69
N VAL A 27 4.29 -6.50 -0.06
CA VAL A 27 3.06 -6.32 -0.84
C VAL A 27 3.31 -6.83 -2.24
N TYR A 28 2.46 -7.75 -2.70
CA TYR A 28 2.62 -8.37 -4.01
C TYR A 28 1.65 -7.83 -5.03
N ALA A 29 0.51 -7.32 -4.59
CA ALA A 29 -0.49 -6.75 -5.48
C ALA A 29 -1.36 -5.77 -4.72
N TYR A 30 -1.83 -4.74 -5.39
CA TYR A 30 -2.85 -3.87 -4.82
C TYR A 30 -3.70 -3.25 -5.92
N ILE A 31 -4.91 -2.83 -5.52
CA ILE A 31 -5.78 -2.03 -6.36
C ILE A 31 -6.35 -0.89 -5.51
N LEU A 32 -6.39 0.30 -6.09
CA LEU A 32 -6.91 1.50 -5.44
C LEU A 32 -7.91 2.19 -6.36
N PHE A 33 -8.99 2.71 -5.76
CA PHE A 33 -9.95 3.58 -6.44
C PHE A 33 -10.07 4.86 -5.66
N SER A 34 -10.02 5.99 -6.35
CA SER A 34 -10.20 7.31 -5.74
C SER A 34 -11.53 7.92 -6.15
N ALA A 35 -12.29 8.42 -5.18
CA ALA A 35 -13.56 9.08 -5.44
C ALA A 35 -13.38 10.48 -6.05
N GLN A 36 -12.28 11.14 -5.74
CA GLN A 36 -11.95 12.50 -6.19
C GLN A 36 -10.51 12.55 -6.69
N ASN A 37 -10.15 13.69 -7.30
CA ASN A 37 -8.75 13.91 -7.63
C ASN A 37 -7.92 13.89 -6.37
N ASN A 38 -6.84 13.10 -6.40
CA ASN A 38 -5.97 12.93 -5.24
C ASN A 38 -4.62 12.42 -5.73
N TYR A 39 -3.61 12.48 -4.87
CA TYR A 39 -2.41 11.68 -5.08
C TYR A 39 -2.07 10.94 -3.81
N PHE A 40 -1.35 9.86 -3.95
CA PHE A 40 -0.96 9.02 -2.83
C PHE A 40 0.51 8.65 -2.91
N ILE A 41 1.08 8.32 -1.76
CA ILE A 41 2.44 7.82 -1.64
C ILE A 41 2.39 6.64 -0.68
N TRP A 42 2.97 5.51 -1.08
CA TRP A 42 3.18 4.41 -0.17
C TRP A 42 4.39 4.70 0.73
N LYS A 43 4.25 4.44 2.01
CA LYS A 43 5.31 4.70 2.98
C LYS A 43 5.51 3.51 3.92
N SER A 44 6.74 3.34 4.37
CA SER A 44 7.10 2.44 5.46
C SER A 44 7.49 3.34 6.64
N GLY A 45 6.63 3.41 7.65
CA GLY A 45 6.82 4.39 8.71
C GLY A 45 6.95 5.80 8.15
N ALA A 46 8.07 6.46 8.37
CA ALA A 46 8.34 7.80 7.85
C ALA A 46 9.01 7.81 6.47
N THR A 47 9.35 6.64 5.93
CA THR A 47 10.12 6.54 4.69
C THR A 47 9.21 6.28 3.50
N ALA A 48 9.31 7.10 2.45
CA ALA A 48 8.56 6.88 1.23
C ALA A 48 9.05 5.63 0.50
N LEU A 49 8.11 4.78 0.08
CA LEU A 49 8.38 3.60 -0.74
C LEU A 49 8.08 3.87 -2.21
N SER A 50 7.33 4.90 -2.50
CA SER A 50 6.98 5.29 -3.86
C SER A 50 7.03 6.80 -4.01
N GLY A 51 6.98 7.27 -5.25
CA GLY A 51 6.75 8.68 -5.53
C GLY A 51 5.26 9.02 -5.44
N GLU A 52 4.92 10.26 -5.77
CA GLU A 52 3.53 10.69 -5.85
C GLU A 52 2.84 10.00 -7.03
N MET A 53 1.72 9.37 -6.75
CA MET A 53 0.90 8.72 -7.77
C MET A 53 -0.42 9.46 -7.86
N HIS A 54 -0.63 10.17 -8.96
CA HIS A 54 -1.81 11.01 -9.14
C HIS A 54 -2.96 10.22 -9.75
N MET A 55 -4.15 10.37 -9.18
CA MET A 55 -5.38 9.76 -9.68
C MET A 55 -6.43 10.83 -9.89
N GLY A 56 -7.11 10.77 -11.04
CA GLY A 56 -8.28 11.62 -11.29
C GLY A 56 -9.51 11.10 -10.53
N ALA A 57 -10.60 11.90 -10.58
CA ALA A 57 -11.86 11.50 -9.96
C ALA A 57 -12.36 10.19 -10.56
N SER A 58 -12.82 9.27 -9.71
CA SER A 58 -13.31 7.94 -10.11
C SER A 58 -12.28 7.11 -10.86
N SER A 59 -11.01 7.37 -10.65
CA SER A 59 -9.90 6.62 -11.25
C SER A 59 -9.47 5.47 -10.38
N SER A 60 -8.76 4.54 -11.00
CA SER A 60 -8.16 3.40 -10.30
C SER A 60 -6.68 3.28 -10.61
N ALA A 61 -5.96 2.67 -9.67
CA ALA A 61 -4.59 2.23 -9.88
C ALA A 61 -4.50 0.78 -9.42
N ALA A 62 -3.94 -0.06 -10.26
CA ALA A 62 -3.78 -1.48 -9.95
C ALA A 62 -2.37 -1.92 -10.32
N ILE A 63 -1.70 -2.55 -9.37
CA ILE A 63 -0.36 -3.11 -9.60
C ILE A 63 -0.33 -4.51 -9.03
N HIS A 64 0.16 -5.45 -9.82
CA HIS A 64 0.35 -6.83 -9.36
C HIS A 64 1.53 -7.45 -10.10
N LEU A 65 2.13 -8.45 -9.47
CA LEU A 65 3.16 -9.25 -10.13
C LEU A 65 2.50 -10.29 -11.02
N GLY A 66 3.22 -10.69 -12.06
CA GLY A 66 2.73 -11.67 -13.01
C GLY A 66 2.81 -13.10 -12.48
N ASP A 67 3.02 -14.05 -13.40
CA ASP A 67 2.87 -15.48 -13.14
C ASP A 67 3.88 -16.06 -12.15
N ASN A 68 4.96 -15.36 -11.86
CA ASN A 68 5.96 -15.83 -10.88
C ASN A 68 5.51 -15.65 -9.43
N TRP A 69 4.43 -14.98 -9.23
CA TRP A 69 3.85 -14.70 -7.94
C TRP A 69 3.01 -15.89 -7.46
N PRO A 70 3.03 -16.25 -6.18
CA PRO A 70 3.81 -15.68 -5.09
C PRO A 70 5.22 -16.29 -4.96
N SER A 71 5.48 -17.36 -5.66
CA SER A 71 6.70 -18.15 -5.49
C SER A 71 7.86 -17.46 -6.18
N GLY A 72 8.80 -16.95 -5.42
CA GLY A 72 9.99 -16.31 -5.94
C GLY A 72 9.76 -14.94 -6.57
N GLY A 73 8.53 -14.45 -6.56
CA GLY A 73 8.23 -13.13 -7.08
C GLY A 73 8.78 -12.03 -6.18
N MET A 74 9.20 -10.93 -6.79
CA MET A 74 9.61 -9.76 -6.02
C MET A 74 8.37 -8.99 -5.57
N PRO A 75 8.36 -8.48 -4.33
CA PRO A 75 7.26 -7.63 -3.91
C PRO A 75 7.27 -6.31 -4.67
N VAL A 76 6.10 -5.72 -4.88
CA VAL A 76 6.01 -4.37 -5.43
C VAL A 76 6.37 -3.32 -4.38
N LEU A 77 6.16 -3.64 -3.11
CA LEU A 77 6.51 -2.80 -1.96
C LEU A 77 7.00 -3.69 -0.83
N GLN A 78 7.94 -3.19 -0.04
CA GLN A 78 8.40 -3.89 1.15
C GLN A 78 8.67 -2.87 2.25
N THR A 79 8.15 -3.13 3.45
CA THR A 79 8.38 -2.25 4.60
C THR A 79 9.72 -2.58 5.27
N GLY A 80 10.18 -1.67 6.09
CA GLY A 80 11.24 -1.95 7.06
C GLY A 80 10.73 -2.83 8.19
N VAL A 81 11.65 -3.36 8.96
CA VAL A 81 11.34 -4.27 10.08
C VAL A 81 10.56 -3.51 11.15
N GLY A 82 9.41 -4.06 11.53
CA GLY A 82 8.58 -3.48 12.58
C GLY A 82 7.83 -2.21 12.18
N GLU A 83 7.94 -1.78 10.92
CA GLU A 83 7.33 -0.53 10.47
C GLU A 83 5.94 -0.73 9.90
N ASP A 84 5.08 0.28 10.06
CA ASP A 84 3.75 0.29 9.48
C ASP A 84 3.81 0.46 7.97
N LEU A 85 2.89 -0.18 7.26
CA LEU A 85 2.61 0.17 5.87
C LEU A 85 1.58 1.28 5.86
N ILE A 86 1.93 2.41 5.29
CA ILE A 86 1.14 3.63 5.31
C ILE A 86 0.79 4.05 3.90
N LEU A 87 -0.46 4.47 3.71
CA LEU A 87 -0.91 5.15 2.50
C LEU A 87 -1.08 6.63 2.84
N TYR A 88 -0.19 7.47 2.32
CA TYR A 88 -0.28 8.92 2.46
C TYR A 88 -1.20 9.47 1.37
N LEU A 89 -2.19 10.26 1.77
CA LEU A 89 -3.11 10.93 0.85
C LEU A 89 -2.91 12.43 0.92
N HIS A 90 -2.87 13.09 -0.25
CA HIS A 90 -2.79 14.53 -0.32
C HIS A 90 -4.07 15.18 0.19
N GLY A 91 -5.22 14.72 -0.28
CA GLY A 91 -6.52 15.27 0.10
C GLY A 91 -7.35 14.30 0.91
N ALA A 92 -8.29 14.83 1.69
CA ALA A 92 -9.20 14.05 2.53
C ALA A 92 -10.36 13.49 1.68
N HIS A 93 -10.03 12.73 0.63
CA HIS A 93 -11.00 12.11 -0.26
C HIS A 93 -10.85 10.60 -0.18
N LYS A 94 -11.97 9.89 -0.21
CA LYS A 94 -11.97 8.46 0.00
C LYS A 94 -11.19 7.72 -1.10
N VAL A 95 -10.30 6.85 -0.64
CA VAL A 95 -9.59 5.89 -1.48
C VAL A 95 -9.86 4.50 -0.91
N GLY A 96 -10.45 3.66 -1.73
CA GLY A 96 -10.75 2.28 -1.34
C GLY A 96 -10.01 1.29 -2.19
N GLY A 97 -10.00 0.05 -1.76
CA GLY A 97 -9.38 -1.04 -2.49
C GLY A 97 -8.93 -2.16 -1.57
N HIS A 98 -7.96 -2.92 -2.04
CA HIS A 98 -7.39 -4.00 -1.24
C HIS A 98 -5.97 -4.30 -1.72
N LEU A 99 -5.24 -5.03 -0.90
CA LEU A 99 -3.91 -5.50 -1.25
C LEU A 99 -3.69 -6.94 -0.78
N THR A 100 -2.75 -7.59 -1.44
CA THR A 100 -2.28 -8.93 -1.07
C THR A 100 -0.85 -8.82 -0.58
N TYR A 101 -0.58 -9.42 0.57
CA TYR A 101 0.72 -9.27 1.21
C TYR A 101 1.14 -10.53 1.95
N GLY A 102 2.42 -10.59 2.29
CA GLY A 102 2.97 -11.57 3.19
C GLY A 102 3.73 -10.92 4.32
N GLU A 103 3.81 -11.60 5.45
CA GLU A 103 4.66 -11.22 6.57
C GLU A 103 5.89 -12.11 6.54
N VAL A 104 7.07 -11.50 6.62
CA VAL A 104 8.31 -12.27 6.62
C VAL A 104 9.18 -11.86 7.80
N LEU A 105 9.91 -12.84 8.34
CA LEU A 105 10.87 -12.57 9.40
C LEU A 105 12.02 -11.74 8.86
N ALA A 106 12.47 -10.83 9.68
CA ALA A 106 13.61 -9.98 9.36
C ALA A 106 14.93 -10.73 9.49
#